data_06726c2a5b602b44196e858c69140b7d
#
_entry.id   06726c2a5b602b44196e858c69140b7d
#
_cell.length_a   1.000
_cell.length_b   1.000
_cell.length_c   1.000
_cell.angle_alpha   90.00
_cell.angle_beta   90.00
_cell.angle_gamma   90.00
#
_symmetry.space_group_name_H-M   'P 1'
#
loop_
_entity.id
_entity.type
_entity.pdbx_description
1 polymer ?
#
loop_
_entity_poly.entity_id
_entity_poly.type
_entity_poly.pdbx_seq_one_letter_code
_entity_poly.pdbx_strand_id
1 'polypeptide(L)' 'MLVKSSTELVRQQNSALVLASLRRHGPLAHTDISQHTGLASATVSAITAELEKADVLERREQQATA' A
#
# COMPACT_ATOMS: atom_id res chain seq x y z
N MET A 1 -8.85 -26.08 -4.81
CA MET A 1 -8.81 -24.71 -5.37
C MET A 1 -8.60 -23.72 -4.24
N LEU A 2 -7.57 -22.91 -4.36
CA LEU A 2 -7.31 -21.88 -3.36
C LEU A 2 -8.09 -20.63 -3.70
N VAL A 3 -9.06 -20.32 -2.84
CA VAL A 3 -9.85 -19.10 -2.96
C VAL A 3 -9.35 -18.14 -1.89
N LYS A 4 -8.93 -16.95 -2.32
CA LYS A 4 -8.53 -15.92 -1.37
C LYS A 4 -9.74 -15.50 -0.53
N SER A 5 -9.50 -15.22 0.75
CA SER A 5 -10.57 -14.72 1.60
C SER A 5 -11.02 -13.34 1.12
N SER A 6 -12.27 -12.98 1.43
CA SER A 6 -12.79 -11.66 1.09
C SER A 6 -11.91 -10.55 1.68
N THR A 7 -11.37 -10.77 2.87
CA THR A 7 -10.50 -9.82 3.55
C THR A 7 -9.22 -9.59 2.75
N GLU A 8 -8.60 -10.65 2.24
CA GLU A 8 -7.40 -10.52 1.42
C GLU A 8 -7.66 -9.78 0.10
N LEU A 9 -8.79 -10.07 -0.53
CA LEU A 9 -9.17 -9.39 -1.76
C LEU A 9 -9.38 -7.90 -1.52
N VAL A 10 -10.06 -7.55 -0.43
CA VAL A 10 -10.29 -6.16 -0.06
C VAL A 10 -8.95 -5.46 0.22
N ARG A 11 -8.04 -6.11 0.95
CA ARG A 11 -6.72 -5.54 1.23
C ARG A 11 -5.93 -5.31 -0.05
N GLN A 12 -5.96 -6.25 -0.97
CA GLN A 12 -5.27 -6.10 -2.25
C GLN A 12 -5.85 -4.95 -3.06
N GLN A 13 -7.16 -4.83 -3.11
CA GLN A 13 -7.83 -3.74 -3.81
C GLN A 13 -7.50 -2.39 -3.17
N ASN A 14 -7.52 -2.32 -1.86
CA ASN A 14 -7.20 -1.09 -1.13
C ASN A 14 -5.74 -0.69 -1.33
N SER A 15 -4.82 -1.66 -1.28
CA SER A 15 -3.40 -1.39 -1.54
C SER A 15 -3.18 -0.87 -2.96
N ALA A 16 -3.88 -1.43 -3.93
CA ALA A 16 -3.80 -0.96 -5.31
C ALA A 16 -4.29 0.48 -5.45
N LEU A 17 -5.37 0.84 -4.75
CA LEU A 17 -5.89 2.20 -4.75
C LEU A 17 -4.89 3.19 -4.16
N VAL A 18 -4.25 2.83 -3.05
CA VAL A 18 -3.23 3.68 -2.42
C VAL A 18 -2.04 3.85 -3.35
N LEU A 19 -1.54 2.76 -3.94
CA LEU A 19 -0.42 2.82 -4.89
C LEU A 19 -0.76 3.68 -6.11
N ALA A 20 -1.95 3.51 -6.67
CA ALA A 20 -2.38 4.30 -7.82
C ALA A 20 -2.44 5.79 -7.48
N SER A 21 -2.92 6.13 -6.28
CA SER A 21 -2.97 7.50 -5.81
C SER A 21 -1.57 8.10 -5.70
N LEU A 22 -0.62 7.36 -5.13
CA LEU A 22 0.76 7.81 -4.99
C LEU A 22 1.45 7.96 -6.34
N ARG A 23 1.21 7.05 -7.28
CA ARG A 23 1.79 7.14 -8.63
C ARG A 23 1.25 8.32 -9.41
N ARG A 24 -0.03 8.60 -9.24
CA ARG A 24 -0.71 9.67 -9.98
C ARG A 24 -0.37 11.06 -9.45
N HIS A 25 -0.31 11.21 -8.13
CA HIS A 25 -0.18 12.50 -7.47
C HIS A 25 1.19 12.74 -6.84
N GLY A 26 2.04 11.70 -6.76
CA GLY A 26 3.33 11.78 -6.08
C GLY A 26 3.20 11.62 -4.57
N PRO A 27 4.19 12.03 -3.80
CA PRO A 27 4.14 11.93 -2.35
C PRO A 27 2.95 12.68 -1.78
N LEU A 28 2.17 12.00 -0.94
CA LEU A 28 0.93 12.54 -0.36
C LEU A 28 0.90 12.28 1.13
N ALA A 29 0.28 13.20 1.87
CA ALA A 29 -0.06 12.96 3.26
C ALA A 29 -1.18 11.91 3.34
N HIS A 30 -1.26 11.20 4.48
CA HIS A 30 -2.29 10.16 4.66
C HIS A 30 -3.71 10.71 4.49
N THR A 31 -3.94 11.95 4.93
CA THR A 31 -5.25 12.59 4.75
C THR A 31 -5.62 12.77 3.29
N ASP A 32 -4.64 13.11 2.46
CA ASP A 32 -4.86 13.27 1.02
C ASP A 32 -5.15 11.93 0.36
N ILE A 33 -4.42 10.88 0.74
CA ILE A 33 -4.67 9.54 0.22
C ILE A 33 -6.09 9.09 0.61
N SER A 34 -6.48 9.34 1.85
CA SER A 34 -7.82 9.02 2.34
C SER A 34 -8.90 9.72 1.49
N GLN A 35 -8.71 10.99 1.18
CA GLN A 35 -9.65 11.75 0.35
C GLN A 35 -9.73 11.21 -1.08
N HIS A 36 -8.59 10.91 -1.69
CA HIS A 36 -8.55 10.41 -3.07
C HIS A 36 -9.11 8.99 -3.21
N THR A 37 -8.92 8.15 -2.22
CA THR A 37 -9.31 6.74 -2.29
C THR A 37 -10.66 6.45 -1.65
N GLY A 38 -11.13 7.33 -0.77
CA GLY A 38 -12.33 7.09 0.03
C GLY A 38 -12.11 6.11 1.19
N LEU A 39 -10.86 5.73 1.45
CA LEU A 39 -10.53 4.81 2.54
C LEU A 39 -10.40 5.56 3.87
N ALA A 40 -10.70 4.88 4.98
CA ALA A 40 -10.52 5.44 6.31
C ALA A 40 -9.03 5.70 6.58
N SER A 41 -8.73 6.71 7.37
CA SER A 41 -7.33 7.07 7.67
C SER A 41 -6.56 5.94 8.35
N ALA A 42 -7.21 5.18 9.22
CA ALA A 42 -6.58 4.01 9.85
C ALA A 42 -6.20 2.94 8.82
N THR A 43 -7.04 2.72 7.81
CA THR A 43 -6.77 1.79 6.73
C THR A 43 -5.59 2.29 5.88
N VAL A 44 -5.57 3.56 5.55
CA VAL A 44 -4.46 4.17 4.79
C VAL A 44 -3.14 4.01 5.56
N SER A 45 -3.15 4.29 6.87
CA SER A 45 -1.95 4.16 7.69
C SER A 45 -1.42 2.73 7.71
N ALA A 46 -2.31 1.75 7.85
CA ALA A 46 -1.92 0.34 7.85
C ALA A 46 -1.33 -0.08 6.51
N ILE A 47 -1.93 0.35 5.40
CA ILE A 47 -1.46 0.02 4.06
C ILE A 47 -0.11 0.67 3.78
N THR A 48 0.04 1.95 4.09
CA THR A 48 1.32 2.64 3.85
C THR A 48 2.44 2.03 4.67
N ALA A 49 2.17 1.60 5.91
CA ALA A 49 3.16 0.91 6.72
C ALA A 49 3.60 -0.41 6.08
N GLU A 50 2.66 -1.18 5.55
CA GLU A 50 2.97 -2.43 4.86
C GLU A 50 3.80 -2.19 3.59
N LEU A 51 3.45 -1.17 2.82
CA LEU A 51 4.19 -0.83 1.59
C LEU A 51 5.60 -0.36 1.90
N GLU A 52 5.78 0.43 2.93
CA GLU A 52 7.10 0.88 3.37
C GLU A 52 7.97 -0.28 3.82
N LYS A 53 7.38 -1.23 4.54
CA LYS A 53 8.09 -2.42 4.99
C LYS A 53 8.55 -3.27 3.82
N ALA A 54 7.71 -3.44 2.82
CA ALA A 54 8.06 -4.19 1.61
C ALA A 54 9.20 -3.49 0.85
N ASP A 55 9.15 -2.17 0.73
CA ASP A 55 10.18 -1.39 0.07
C ASP A 55 11.54 -1.54 0.77
N VAL A 56 11.56 -1.48 2.11
CA VAL A 56 12.77 -1.66 2.89
C VAL A 56 13.36 -3.06 2.66
N LEU A 57 12.54 -4.09 2.62
CA LEU A 57 13.00 -5.45 2.38
C LEU A 57 13.60 -5.59 0.97
N GLU A 58 12.99 -5.01 -0.04
CA GLU A 58 13.53 -5.02 -1.40
C GLU A 58 14.88 -4.32 -1.48
N ARG A 59 15.02 -3.18 -0.83
CA ARG A 59 16.29 -2.45 -0.80
C ARG A 59 17.39 -3.26 -0.14
N ARG A 60 17.08 -3.98 0.93
CA ARG A 60 18.04 -4.84 1.63
C ARG A 60 18.51 -5.98 0.73
N GLU A 61 17.60 -6.60 0.00
CA GLU A 61 17.95 -7.65 -0.94
C GLU A 61 18.87 -7.16 -2.04
N GLN A 62 18.59 -5.97 -2.59
CA GLN A 62 19.43 -5.38 -3.61
C GLN A 62 20.83 -5.07 -3.09
N GLN A 63 20.93 -4.58 -1.87
CA GLN A 63 22.23 -4.32 -1.25
C GLN A 63 23.02 -5.61 -0.99
N ALA A 64 22.33 -6.67 -0.61
CA ALA A 64 22.96 -7.94 -0.32
C ALA A 64 23.53 -8.62 -1.58
N THR A 65 23.01 -8.31 -2.74
CA THR A 65 23.46 -8.89 -4.01
C THR A 65 24.54 -8.07 -4.71
N ALA A 66 24.87 -6.96 -4.21
CA ALA A 66 25.87 -6.06 -4.80
C ALA A 66 27.30 -6.60 -4.70
#